data_8e7c920a20bbd05b9dada6fecdc63a73
#
_entry.id   8e7c920a20bbd05b9dada6fecdc63a73
#
_cell.length_a   1.000
_cell.length_b   1.000
_cell.length_c   1.000
_cell.angle_alpha   90.00
_cell.angle_beta   90.00
_cell.angle_gamma   90.00
#
_symmetry.space_group_name_H-M   'P 1'
#
loop_
_entity.id
_entity.type
_entity.pdbx_description
1 polymer ?
#
loop_
_entity_poly.entity_id
_entity_poly.type
_entity_poly.pdbx_seq_one_letter_code
_entity_poly.pdbx_strand_id
1 'polypeptide(L)'
;MIALVIGLITILVITQFTISFQAQKRATVGDAESMDEGAVALYTLRREIMGAGYGIIDNDLTACRIQAHEARPDKPATARDFSFSIYPVLIDQGAAGAPDTITVNYSSSPMMATATMLIQDFPGDEATNLKLTSRYGFNPGDVIIVADSPKRNPARDCSMYQVTKLPSASENINAVEH
;
A
#
# COMPACT_ATOMS: atom_id res chain seq x y z
N MET A 1 14.77 71.35 -2.69
CA MET A 1 13.33 70.93 -2.90
C MET A 1 13.19 70.01 -4.11
N ILE A 2 13.59 70.45 -5.34
CA ILE A 2 13.40 69.63 -6.58
C ILE A 2 14.19 68.32 -6.53
N ALA A 3 15.41 68.29 -6.04
CA ALA A 3 16.21 67.10 -5.90
C ALA A 3 15.62 66.02 -4.99
N LEU A 4 14.95 66.43 -3.92
CA LEU A 4 14.24 65.56 -2.99
C LEU A 4 13.02 64.88 -3.64
N VAL A 5 12.27 65.59 -4.46
CA VAL A 5 11.12 65.06 -5.19
C VAL A 5 11.55 64.04 -6.24
N ILE A 6 12.60 64.35 -6.99
CA ILE A 6 13.14 63.42 -8.01
C ILE A 6 13.68 62.14 -7.33
N GLY A 7 14.39 62.26 -6.19
CA GLY A 7 14.85 61.12 -5.42
C GLY A 7 13.74 60.22 -4.91
N LEU A 8 12.63 60.78 -4.47
CA LEU A 8 11.48 60.04 -3.96
C LEU A 8 10.75 59.29 -5.06
N ILE A 9 10.61 59.88 -6.23
CA ILE A 9 10.01 59.24 -7.43
C ILE A 9 10.88 58.09 -7.90
N THR A 10 12.22 58.25 -7.96
CA THR A 10 13.12 57.15 -8.39
C THR A 10 13.08 55.96 -7.45
N ILE A 11 13.06 56.18 -6.15
CA ILE A 11 12.93 55.10 -5.15
C ILE A 11 11.61 54.35 -5.34
N LEU A 12 10.51 55.07 -5.57
CA LEU A 12 9.19 54.51 -5.75
C LEU A 12 9.11 53.61 -6.99
N VAL A 13 9.71 54.03 -8.10
CA VAL A 13 9.80 53.23 -9.34
C VAL A 13 10.67 51.98 -9.14
N ILE A 14 11.82 52.11 -8.48
CA ILE A 14 12.69 50.97 -8.22
C ILE A 14 12.04 49.96 -7.31
N THR A 15 11.32 50.37 -6.28
CA THR A 15 10.62 49.45 -5.37
C THR A 15 9.48 48.70 -6.09
N GLN A 16 8.70 49.37 -6.92
CA GLN A 16 7.65 48.70 -7.71
C GLN A 16 8.23 47.69 -8.69
N PHE A 17 9.33 48.02 -9.37
CA PHE A 17 10.00 47.11 -10.27
C PHE A 17 10.54 45.86 -9.53
N THR A 18 11.13 46.05 -8.36
CA THR A 18 11.66 44.98 -7.53
C THR A 18 10.55 44.04 -7.05
N ILE A 19 9.40 44.56 -6.62
CA ILE A 19 8.25 43.76 -6.20
C ILE A 19 7.70 42.93 -7.36
N SER A 20 7.52 43.52 -8.54
CA SER A 20 7.05 42.81 -9.73
C SER A 20 8.00 41.69 -10.16
N PHE A 21 9.32 41.96 -10.13
CA PHE A 21 10.33 40.97 -10.47
C PHE A 21 10.37 39.82 -9.46
N GLN A 22 10.23 40.10 -8.17
CA GLN A 22 10.15 39.05 -7.14
C GLN A 22 8.87 38.20 -7.25
N ALA A 23 7.73 38.82 -7.59
CA ALA A 23 6.49 38.10 -7.82
C ALA A 23 6.61 37.12 -8.99
N GLN A 24 7.21 37.58 -10.08
CA GLN A 24 7.45 36.75 -11.28
C GLN A 24 8.46 35.61 -11.02
N LYS A 25 9.53 35.89 -10.26
CA LYS A 25 10.50 34.88 -9.84
C LYS A 25 9.85 33.80 -8.96
N ARG A 26 8.99 34.20 -8.01
CA ARG A 26 8.26 33.23 -7.16
C ARG A 26 7.32 32.34 -7.97
N ALA A 27 6.63 32.91 -8.94
CA ALA A 27 5.75 32.15 -9.82
C ALA A 27 6.53 31.10 -10.61
N THR A 28 7.63 31.49 -11.27
CA THR A 28 8.43 30.54 -12.08
C THR A 28 9.13 29.47 -11.23
N VAL A 29 9.60 29.80 -10.04
CA VAL A 29 10.20 28.80 -9.12
C VAL A 29 9.14 27.86 -8.60
N GLY A 30 7.95 28.38 -8.20
CA GLY A 30 6.85 27.56 -7.73
C GLY A 30 6.33 26.59 -8.82
N ASP A 31 6.25 27.04 -10.07
CA ASP A 31 5.86 26.18 -11.19
C ASP A 31 6.90 25.07 -11.45
N ALA A 32 8.21 25.40 -11.36
CA ALA A 32 9.27 24.41 -11.52
C ALA A 32 9.29 23.37 -10.39
N GLU A 33 9.14 23.80 -9.13
CA GLU A 33 9.01 22.90 -7.98
C GLU A 33 7.78 21.98 -8.11
N SER A 34 6.64 22.54 -8.51
CA SER A 34 5.41 21.75 -8.71
C SER A 34 5.56 20.70 -9.81
N MET A 35 6.26 21.00 -10.91
CA MET A 35 6.56 20.04 -11.95
C MET A 35 7.50 18.92 -11.47
N ASP A 36 8.50 19.24 -10.68
CA ASP A 36 9.44 18.27 -10.14
C ASP A 36 8.78 17.34 -9.14
N GLU A 37 8.00 17.88 -8.21
CA GLU A 37 7.18 17.10 -7.27
C GLU A 37 6.18 16.20 -8.00
N GLY A 38 5.52 16.71 -9.02
CA GLY A 38 4.62 15.95 -9.86
C GLY A 38 5.32 14.80 -10.59
N ALA A 39 6.51 15.03 -11.11
CA ALA A 39 7.31 14.00 -11.77
C ALA A 39 7.74 12.89 -10.81
N VAL A 40 8.17 13.24 -9.59
CA VAL A 40 8.53 12.28 -8.54
C VAL A 40 7.31 11.46 -8.12
N ALA A 41 6.17 12.11 -7.92
CA ALA A 41 4.93 11.45 -7.55
C ALA A 41 4.49 10.44 -8.63
N LEU A 42 4.51 10.83 -9.90
CA LEU A 42 4.19 9.95 -11.03
C LEU A 42 5.18 8.79 -11.18
N TYR A 43 6.47 9.05 -10.96
CA TYR A 43 7.48 7.99 -10.98
C TYR A 43 7.24 6.96 -9.87
N THR A 44 6.94 7.43 -8.65
CA THR A 44 6.63 6.56 -7.51
C THR A 44 5.37 5.74 -7.79
N LEU A 45 4.31 6.39 -8.23
CA LEU A 45 3.05 5.73 -8.59
C LEU A 45 3.26 4.66 -9.68
N ARG A 46 4.02 5.00 -10.73
CA ARG A 46 4.36 4.03 -11.77
C ARG A 46 5.11 2.83 -11.21
N ARG A 47 6.08 3.05 -10.33
CA ARG A 47 6.85 1.97 -9.71
C ARG A 47 5.97 1.05 -8.89
N GLU A 48 5.07 1.59 -8.08
CA GLU A 48 4.14 0.82 -7.27
C GLU A 48 3.16 0.02 -8.13
N ILE A 49 2.59 0.63 -9.17
CA ILE A 49 1.68 -0.05 -10.11
C ILE A 49 2.42 -1.18 -10.86
N MET A 50 3.68 -1.00 -11.22
CA MET A 50 4.46 -2.05 -11.89
C MET A 50 4.73 -3.25 -10.98
N GLY A 51 4.75 -3.05 -9.66
CA GLY A 51 4.85 -4.13 -8.67
C GLY A 51 3.50 -4.76 -8.33
N ALA A 52 2.41 -4.22 -8.82
CA ALA A 52 1.06 -4.67 -8.49
C ALA A 52 0.87 -6.16 -8.85
N GLY A 53 0.23 -6.90 -7.94
CA GLY A 53 -0.04 -8.33 -8.15
C GLY A 53 1.16 -9.25 -7.95
N TYR A 54 2.33 -8.71 -7.61
CA TYR A 54 3.46 -9.54 -7.27
C TYR A 54 3.14 -10.44 -6.07
N GLY A 55 3.35 -11.75 -6.21
CA GLY A 55 2.95 -12.74 -5.20
C GLY A 55 1.47 -13.17 -5.24
N ILE A 56 0.62 -12.49 -5.99
CA ILE A 56 -0.78 -12.88 -6.24
C ILE A 56 -0.81 -13.60 -7.60
N ILE A 57 -0.21 -14.81 -7.63
CA ILE A 57 0.05 -15.49 -8.90
C ILE A 57 -1.16 -16.28 -9.37
N ASP A 58 -2.05 -16.66 -8.46
CA ASP A 58 -3.17 -17.53 -8.78
C ASP A 58 -4.45 -16.70 -9.04
N ASN A 59 -5.14 -17.02 -10.14
CA ASN A 59 -6.44 -16.43 -10.43
C ASN A 59 -7.46 -16.67 -9.30
N ASP A 60 -7.27 -17.74 -8.53
CA ASP A 60 -8.13 -18.10 -7.41
C ASP A 60 -7.98 -17.13 -6.22
N LEU A 61 -6.83 -16.46 -6.09
CA LEU A 61 -6.60 -15.40 -5.11
C LEU A 61 -7.20 -14.06 -5.55
N THR A 62 -7.35 -13.84 -6.85
CA THR A 62 -7.87 -12.58 -7.36
C THR A 62 -9.36 -12.44 -7.03
N ALA A 63 -9.76 -11.27 -6.57
CA ALA A 63 -11.12 -10.96 -6.11
C ALA A 63 -11.57 -11.75 -4.85
N CYS A 64 -10.64 -12.43 -4.18
CA CYS A 64 -10.93 -13.10 -2.93
C CYS A 64 -11.22 -12.07 -1.85
N ARG A 65 -12.32 -12.25 -1.14
CA ARG A 65 -12.69 -11.39 -0.02
C ARG A 65 -12.05 -11.94 1.25
N ILE A 66 -11.29 -11.10 1.91
CA ILE A 66 -10.70 -11.38 3.21
C ILE A 66 -11.56 -10.72 4.28
N GLN A 67 -11.90 -11.50 5.32
CA GLN A 67 -12.41 -10.99 6.57
C GLN A 67 -11.28 -11.13 7.59
N ALA A 68 -10.90 -10.03 8.20
CA ALA A 68 -9.79 -9.99 9.12
C ALA A 68 -10.16 -9.27 10.41
N HIS A 69 -9.60 -9.76 11.51
CA HIS A 69 -9.75 -9.19 12.84
C HIS A 69 -8.41 -8.68 13.35
N GLU A 70 -8.24 -7.38 13.49
CA GLU A 70 -7.04 -6.81 14.11
C GLU A 70 -7.20 -6.80 15.63
N ALA A 71 -6.60 -7.80 16.30
CA ALA A 71 -6.47 -7.81 17.76
C ALA A 71 -5.09 -7.32 18.15
N ARG A 72 -5.02 -6.17 18.82
CA ARG A 72 -3.78 -5.67 19.40
C ARG A 72 -3.70 -6.09 20.86
N PRO A 73 -2.75 -6.97 21.26
CA PRO A 73 -2.62 -7.41 22.64
C PRO A 73 -2.38 -6.26 23.63
N ASP A 74 -1.71 -5.18 23.16
CA ASP A 74 -1.40 -3.98 23.94
C ASP A 74 -2.58 -2.99 24.03
N LYS A 75 -3.56 -3.11 23.14
CA LYS A 75 -4.73 -2.22 23.05
C LYS A 75 -5.98 -2.97 22.64
N PRO A 76 -6.51 -3.87 23.47
CA PRO A 76 -7.69 -4.68 23.11
C PRO A 76 -8.93 -3.84 22.79
N ALA A 77 -9.05 -2.62 23.34
CA ALA A 77 -10.14 -1.71 23.04
C ALA A 77 -10.12 -1.13 21.60
N THR A 78 -9.06 -1.35 20.85
CA THR A 78 -8.91 -0.91 19.45
C THR A 78 -9.01 -2.07 18.46
N ALA A 79 -9.38 -3.27 18.93
CA ALA A 79 -9.68 -4.39 18.05
C ALA A 79 -10.79 -4.00 17.07
N ARG A 80 -10.60 -4.30 15.81
CA ARG A 80 -11.56 -3.97 14.76
C ARG A 80 -11.62 -5.07 13.71
N ASP A 81 -12.83 -5.34 13.27
CA ASP A 81 -13.08 -6.17 12.10
C ASP A 81 -12.96 -5.31 10.84
N PHE A 82 -12.32 -5.83 9.84
CA PHE A 82 -12.26 -5.19 8.53
C PHE A 82 -12.32 -6.24 7.42
N SER A 83 -12.80 -5.84 6.27
CA SER A 83 -12.82 -6.72 5.11
C SER A 83 -12.31 -5.97 3.89
N PHE A 84 -11.58 -6.67 3.05
CA PHE A 84 -11.10 -6.15 1.78
C PHE A 84 -11.04 -7.27 0.75
N SER A 85 -10.97 -6.91 -0.52
CA SER A 85 -10.80 -7.87 -1.61
C SER A 85 -9.42 -7.71 -2.22
N ILE A 86 -8.79 -8.84 -2.55
CA ILE A 86 -7.47 -8.84 -3.15
C ILE A 86 -7.61 -8.55 -4.64
N TYR A 87 -7.34 -7.32 -5.02
CA TYR A 87 -7.10 -6.92 -6.40
C TYR A 87 -5.68 -6.38 -6.53
N PRO A 88 -4.94 -6.69 -7.60
CA PRO A 88 -3.63 -6.09 -7.83
C PRO A 88 -3.66 -4.56 -7.76
N VAL A 89 -4.68 -3.96 -8.38
CA VAL A 89 -4.95 -2.53 -8.33
C VAL A 89 -6.45 -2.33 -8.13
N LEU A 90 -6.82 -1.52 -7.17
CA LEU A 90 -8.19 -1.07 -6.93
C LEU A 90 -8.22 0.45 -7.01
N ILE A 91 -9.20 0.98 -7.73
CA ILE A 91 -9.44 2.41 -7.82
C ILE A 91 -10.82 2.69 -7.23
N ASP A 92 -10.84 3.43 -6.14
CA ASP A 92 -12.05 3.89 -5.49
C ASP A 92 -12.32 5.33 -5.88
N GLN A 93 -13.48 5.56 -6.50
CA GLN A 93 -13.88 6.89 -6.90
C GLN A 93 -14.21 7.75 -5.69
N GLY A 94 -13.59 8.92 -5.60
CA GLY A 94 -13.88 9.90 -4.56
C GLY A 94 -15.31 10.41 -4.63
N ALA A 95 -15.89 10.77 -3.48
CA ALA A 95 -17.18 11.47 -3.45
C ALA A 95 -17.07 12.80 -4.20
N ALA A 96 -18.20 13.40 -4.58
CA ALA A 96 -18.24 14.60 -5.41
C ALA A 96 -17.25 15.69 -4.95
N GLY A 97 -16.19 15.92 -5.74
CA GLY A 97 -15.13 16.88 -5.46
C GLY A 97 -13.96 16.36 -4.62
N ALA A 98 -13.98 15.10 -4.17
CA ALA A 98 -12.85 14.45 -3.52
C ALA A 98 -11.96 13.72 -4.55
N PRO A 99 -10.65 13.60 -4.29
CA PRO A 99 -9.76 12.84 -5.15
C PRO A 99 -10.06 11.34 -5.09
N ASP A 100 -9.78 10.63 -6.19
CA ASP A 100 -9.83 9.18 -6.25
C ASP A 100 -8.69 8.56 -5.44
N THR A 101 -8.93 7.34 -4.92
CA THR A 101 -7.93 6.59 -4.18
C THR A 101 -7.49 5.38 -4.98
N ILE A 102 -6.17 5.18 -5.10
CA ILE A 102 -5.58 4.00 -5.74
C ILE A 102 -4.95 3.14 -4.64
N THR A 103 -5.41 1.90 -4.53
CA THR A 103 -4.83 0.88 -3.66
C THR A 103 -4.07 -0.13 -4.50
N VAL A 104 -2.80 -0.35 -4.18
CA VAL A 104 -1.94 -1.32 -4.87
C VAL A 104 -1.57 -2.43 -3.90
N ASN A 105 -1.88 -3.67 -4.27
CA ASN A 105 -1.58 -4.84 -3.46
C ASN A 105 -0.48 -5.67 -4.12
N TYR A 106 0.53 -6.00 -3.33
CA TYR A 106 1.62 -6.89 -3.72
C TYR A 106 2.25 -7.53 -2.48
N SER A 107 2.95 -8.64 -2.68
CA SER A 107 3.69 -9.30 -1.60
C SER A 107 4.96 -8.52 -1.24
N SER A 108 5.20 -8.35 0.05
CA SER A 108 6.42 -7.74 0.59
C SER A 108 7.53 -8.75 0.90
N SER A 109 7.38 -10.02 0.50
CA SER A 109 8.37 -11.06 0.79
C SER A 109 9.72 -10.74 0.13
N PRO A 110 10.79 -10.52 0.91
CA PRO A 110 12.12 -10.24 0.35
C PRO A 110 12.74 -11.45 -0.35
N MET A 111 12.23 -12.64 -0.09
CA MET A 111 12.72 -13.90 -0.64
C MET A 111 12.10 -14.24 -2.00
N MET A 112 11.24 -13.38 -2.54
CA MET A 112 10.49 -13.66 -3.77
C MET A 112 9.78 -15.03 -3.74
N ALA A 113 9.28 -15.42 -2.55
CA ALA A 113 8.61 -16.71 -2.40
C ALA A 113 7.36 -16.75 -3.27
N THR A 114 7.28 -17.75 -4.10
CA THR A 114 6.08 -18.05 -4.88
C THR A 114 5.01 -18.65 -3.97
N ALA A 115 3.76 -18.56 -4.40
CA ALA A 115 2.67 -19.26 -3.73
C ALA A 115 3.02 -20.74 -3.55
N THR A 116 2.75 -21.29 -2.37
CA THR A 116 2.96 -22.70 -2.05
C THR A 116 1.62 -23.37 -1.79
N MET A 117 1.54 -24.66 -2.07
CA MET A 117 0.31 -25.42 -1.86
C MET A 117 0.26 -26.01 -0.45
N LEU A 118 -0.94 -26.04 0.12
CA LEU A 118 -1.23 -26.85 1.29
C LEU A 118 -1.31 -28.33 0.86
N ILE A 119 -0.61 -29.21 1.58
CA ILE A 119 -0.64 -30.66 1.33
C ILE A 119 -1.82 -31.34 2.02
N GLN A 120 -2.39 -30.67 3.02
CA GLN A 120 -3.46 -31.20 3.85
C GLN A 120 -4.65 -30.24 3.83
N ASP A 121 -5.86 -30.80 3.88
CA ASP A 121 -7.07 -29.99 4.02
C ASP A 121 -6.97 -29.10 5.25
N PHE A 122 -7.37 -27.85 5.05
CA PHE A 122 -7.32 -26.83 6.07
C PHE A 122 -8.49 -27.02 7.03
N PRO A 123 -8.24 -27.20 8.35
CA PRO A 123 -9.29 -27.47 9.32
C PRO A 123 -10.18 -26.26 9.63
N GLY A 124 -9.72 -25.03 9.32
CA GLY A 124 -10.50 -23.81 9.60
C GLY A 124 -10.45 -23.34 11.04
N ASP A 125 -9.52 -23.85 11.85
CA ASP A 125 -9.38 -23.47 13.25
C ASP A 125 -8.54 -22.20 13.40
N GLU A 126 -8.83 -21.41 14.45
CA GLU A 126 -8.14 -20.13 14.75
C GLU A 126 -6.62 -20.27 14.91
N ALA A 127 -6.16 -21.39 15.45
CA ALA A 127 -4.74 -21.71 15.60
C ALA A 127 -4.43 -23.05 14.94
N THR A 128 -3.64 -23.05 13.89
CA THR A 128 -3.47 -24.25 13.09
C THR A 128 -2.03 -24.46 12.65
N ASN A 129 -1.72 -25.74 12.40
CA ASN A 129 -0.51 -26.15 11.73
C ASN A 129 -0.80 -26.31 10.23
N LEU A 130 -0.26 -25.42 9.43
CA LEU A 130 -0.37 -25.49 7.98
C LEU A 130 0.77 -26.35 7.45
N LYS A 131 0.44 -27.45 6.78
CA LYS A 131 1.42 -28.29 6.14
C LYS A 131 1.57 -27.88 4.67
N LEU A 132 2.75 -27.39 4.33
CA LEU A 132 3.05 -26.82 3.03
C LEU A 132 3.90 -27.78 2.18
N THR A 133 3.86 -27.61 0.87
CA THR A 133 4.80 -28.24 -0.04
C THR A 133 6.22 -27.74 0.20
N SER A 134 6.36 -26.46 0.53
CA SER A 134 7.63 -25.85 0.92
C SER A 134 7.36 -24.67 1.85
N ARG A 135 8.12 -24.58 2.91
CA ARG A 135 8.08 -23.44 3.85
C ARG A 135 9.15 -22.39 3.55
N TYR A 136 9.88 -22.56 2.46
CA TYR A 136 10.92 -21.63 2.07
C TYR A 136 10.35 -20.22 1.83
N GLY A 137 10.99 -19.23 2.43
CA GLY A 137 10.58 -17.83 2.28
C GLY A 137 9.62 -17.32 3.35
N PHE A 138 9.09 -18.18 4.23
CA PHE A 138 8.27 -17.75 5.37
C PHE A 138 9.12 -17.45 6.60
N ASN A 139 8.75 -16.43 7.34
CA ASN A 139 9.35 -16.05 8.62
C ASN A 139 8.27 -15.86 9.68
N PRO A 140 8.58 -16.07 10.97
CA PRO A 140 7.68 -15.69 12.03
C PRO A 140 7.36 -14.19 11.94
N GLY A 141 6.08 -13.85 12.03
CA GLY A 141 5.57 -12.48 11.86
C GLY A 141 5.01 -12.20 10.45
N ASP A 142 5.30 -13.04 9.45
CA ASP A 142 4.73 -12.86 8.12
C ASP A 142 3.22 -13.06 8.15
N VAL A 143 2.51 -12.23 7.40
CA VAL A 143 1.08 -12.38 7.14
C VAL A 143 0.90 -13.12 5.83
N ILE A 144 0.12 -14.18 5.86
CA ILE A 144 -0.15 -15.06 4.73
C ILE A 144 -1.64 -15.12 4.44
N ILE A 145 -1.99 -15.35 3.20
CA ILE A 145 -3.36 -15.51 2.75
C ILE A 145 -3.53 -16.92 2.20
N VAL A 146 -4.55 -17.61 2.70
CA VAL A 146 -4.91 -18.97 2.30
C VAL A 146 -6.21 -18.91 1.51
N ALA A 147 -6.21 -19.53 0.35
CA ALA A 147 -7.37 -19.62 -0.53
C ALA A 147 -7.59 -21.05 -1.02
N ASP A 148 -8.83 -21.42 -1.31
CA ASP A 148 -9.19 -22.65 -2.01
C ASP A 148 -8.73 -22.56 -3.48
N SER A 149 -8.01 -23.59 -3.95
CA SER A 149 -7.65 -23.74 -5.36
C SER A 149 -7.98 -25.18 -5.85
N PRO A 150 -8.75 -25.36 -6.93
CA PRO A 150 -9.55 -24.34 -7.61
C PRO A 150 -10.72 -23.86 -6.77
N LYS A 151 -11.18 -22.65 -7.00
CA LYS A 151 -12.38 -22.11 -6.34
C LYS A 151 -13.58 -23.04 -6.56
N ARG A 152 -13.91 -23.80 -5.53
CA ARG A 152 -15.10 -24.66 -5.55
C ARG A 152 -16.39 -23.87 -5.35
N ASN A 153 -16.27 -22.72 -4.71
CA ASN A 153 -17.40 -21.84 -4.43
C ASN A 153 -16.94 -20.37 -4.59
N PRO A 154 -17.53 -19.59 -5.50
CA PRO A 154 -17.18 -18.19 -5.69
C PRO A 154 -17.47 -17.30 -4.47
N ALA A 155 -18.25 -17.80 -3.52
CA ALA A 155 -18.59 -17.11 -2.28
C ALA A 155 -17.65 -17.45 -1.11
N ARG A 156 -16.63 -18.30 -1.31
CA ARG A 156 -15.65 -18.57 -0.25
C ARG A 156 -14.67 -17.42 -0.12
N ASP A 157 -14.64 -16.90 1.07
CA ASP A 157 -13.71 -15.89 1.48
C ASP A 157 -12.32 -16.54 1.67
N CYS A 158 -11.26 -15.79 1.44
CA CYS A 158 -9.93 -16.18 1.83
C CYS A 158 -9.72 -15.88 3.31
N SER A 159 -8.91 -16.70 3.96
CA SER A 159 -8.52 -16.47 5.34
C SER A 159 -7.13 -15.88 5.42
N MET A 160 -6.93 -14.97 6.35
CA MET A 160 -5.65 -14.32 6.63
C MET A 160 -5.07 -14.85 7.93
N TYR A 161 -3.80 -15.23 7.91
CA TYR A 161 -3.09 -15.81 9.05
C TYR A 161 -1.75 -15.12 9.26
N GLN A 162 -1.32 -15.09 10.52
CA GLN A 162 0.03 -14.68 10.85
C GLN A 162 0.87 -15.91 11.23
N VAL A 163 2.04 -16.04 10.63
CA VAL A 163 3.01 -17.08 10.97
C VAL A 163 3.58 -16.79 12.36
N THR A 164 3.36 -17.69 13.31
CA THR A 164 3.84 -17.52 14.68
C THR A 164 5.15 -18.26 14.93
N LYS A 165 5.33 -19.41 14.28
CA LYS A 165 6.52 -20.25 14.48
C LYS A 165 6.79 -21.14 13.25
N LEU A 166 8.07 -21.39 13.01
CA LEU A 166 8.55 -22.38 12.04
C LEU A 166 9.18 -23.54 12.79
N PRO A 167 8.50 -24.71 12.92
CA PRO A 167 9.07 -25.89 13.55
C PRO A 167 10.33 -26.38 12.82
N SER A 168 11.38 -26.72 13.53
CA SER A 168 12.73 -26.98 12.95
C SER A 168 12.86 -28.25 12.12
N ALA A 169 11.91 -29.18 12.20
CA ALA A 169 12.02 -30.51 11.59
C ALA A 169 10.90 -30.87 10.61
N SER A 170 10.10 -29.92 10.17
CA SER A 170 8.96 -30.21 9.29
C SER A 170 8.67 -29.08 8.33
N GLU A 171 7.99 -29.37 7.22
CA GLU A 171 7.47 -28.36 6.27
C GLU A 171 6.20 -27.67 6.81
N ASN A 172 5.95 -27.77 8.11
CA ASN A 172 4.81 -27.12 8.74
C ASN A 172 5.13 -25.69 9.12
N ILE A 173 4.13 -24.84 9.09
CA ILE A 173 4.14 -23.53 9.74
C ILE A 173 3.02 -23.50 10.79
N ASN A 174 3.28 -22.87 11.90
CA ASN A 174 2.24 -22.55 12.88
C ASN A 174 1.72 -21.16 12.56
N ALA A 175 0.44 -21.02 12.43
CA ALA A 175 -0.20 -19.75 12.12
C ALA A 175 -1.44 -19.55 12.98
N VAL A 176 -1.81 -18.29 13.20
CA VAL A 176 -3.01 -17.86 13.91
C VAL A 176 -3.83 -17.00 12.95
N GLU A 177 -5.14 -17.23 12.91
CA GLU A 177 -6.07 -16.43 12.11
C GLU A 177 -6.15 -15.00 12.63
N HIS A 178 -6.21 -14.06 11.70
CA HIS A 178 -6.40 -12.64 11.95
C HIS A 178 -7.78 -12.17 11.51
#